data_735ad6bab0e30feec23e5445cdfb32d3
#
_entry.id   735ad6bab0e30feec23e5445cdfb32d3
#
_cell.length_a   1.000
_cell.length_b   1.000
_cell.length_c   1.000
_cell.angle_alpha   90.00
_cell.angle_beta   90.00
_cell.angle_gamma   90.00
#
_symmetry.space_group_name_H-M   'P 1'
#
loop_
_entity.id
_entity.type
_entity.pdbx_description
1 polymer ?
#
loop_
_entity_poly.entity_id
_entity_poly.type
_entity_poly.pdbx_seq_one_letter_code
_entity_poly.pdbx_strand_id
1 'polypeptide(L)'
;MIPRDQRGPLQAGPAIIPRKPDRDAPPAIQPQAPALQAPQGGFITTTPNQAVAVSRTKATDRYQFWWNYYRTHEESSADLKEKVTLLNVNRKFQDVHAVLLGYLTHYAKTHSEPWMYEALALAIEMNKGDDKSVRLALKYAADKAEASHNPNALVSVADMLLLHGYDYETAGKLIDEASMKVPHREVPLLLSILLARNTKDPKRMAEAVDRLLSLGWPGGDEQIRSHARKQVEQLAKALHEEGRAAEAETLLAHLTESESRDVFIRLTWLGDAGFGLAVDEPLGATARFQTPRTVFGGAVVKEGLGNDRESVYVCPRSFDGDYTIRVDCIYNNEAKPALEATLEIITHEGTPREHKETRIIPLGRTIAPVVVHLTGGRRKEVLPFVAPPTPVTVPVATKPKSNKEKGSRPSPRAANASEPSSAGRGEVKARPR
;
A
#
# COMPACT_ATOMS: atom_id res chain seq x y z
N MET A 1 35.97 -1.46 26.41
CA MET A 1 36.60 -1.72 25.10
C MET A 1 36.25 -3.14 24.69
N ILE A 2 35.28 -3.31 23.83
CA ILE A 2 34.84 -4.60 23.26
C ILE A 2 35.15 -4.53 21.77
N PRO A 3 35.81 -5.55 21.17
CA PRO A 3 36.29 -5.51 19.80
C PRO A 3 35.14 -5.51 18.78
N ARG A 4 35.39 -4.82 17.68
CA ARG A 4 34.46 -4.47 16.61
C ARG A 4 34.23 -5.55 15.53
N ASP A 5 34.48 -6.82 15.81
CA ASP A 5 34.51 -7.87 14.78
C ASP A 5 33.65 -9.09 15.15
N GLN A 6 32.32 -8.90 15.17
CA GLN A 6 31.36 -10.03 15.05
C GLN A 6 30.00 -9.53 14.52
N ARG A 7 29.99 -8.92 13.34
CA ARG A 7 28.76 -8.88 12.54
C ARG A 7 28.81 -10.01 11.52
N GLY A 8 28.18 -11.12 11.88
CA GLY A 8 27.90 -12.18 10.92
C GLY A 8 27.02 -11.65 9.79
N PRO A 9 27.15 -12.19 8.56
CA PRO A 9 26.36 -11.73 7.43
C PRO A 9 24.87 -11.96 7.68
N LEU A 10 24.07 -10.94 7.37
CA LEU A 10 22.61 -11.04 7.28
C LEU A 10 22.27 -12.23 6.40
N GLN A 11 21.59 -13.23 6.95
CA GLN A 11 21.05 -14.35 6.19
C GLN A 11 20.08 -13.78 5.17
N ALA A 12 20.46 -13.91 3.90
CA ALA A 12 19.59 -13.66 2.78
C ALA A 12 18.37 -14.58 2.91
N GLY A 13 17.19 -14.04 2.70
CA GLY A 13 15.94 -14.80 2.59
C GLY A 13 16.07 -15.89 1.51
N PRO A 14 15.17 -16.90 1.50
CA PRO A 14 15.29 -18.05 0.63
C PRO A 14 15.42 -17.60 -0.82
N ALA A 15 16.51 -18.02 -1.46
CA ALA A 15 16.76 -17.79 -2.86
C ALA A 15 15.60 -18.38 -3.69
N ILE A 16 14.96 -17.55 -4.50
CA ILE A 16 14.04 -18.01 -5.53
C ILE A 16 14.88 -18.82 -6.53
N ILE A 17 14.74 -20.13 -6.48
CA ILE A 17 15.38 -21.05 -7.44
C ILE A 17 14.67 -20.81 -8.78
N PRO A 18 15.35 -20.35 -9.83
CA PRO A 18 14.74 -20.22 -11.15
C PRO A 18 14.35 -21.62 -11.67
N ARG A 19 13.06 -21.83 -11.92
CA ARG A 19 12.57 -23.03 -12.61
C ARG A 19 13.20 -23.06 -14.02
N LYS A 20 13.72 -24.21 -14.42
CA LYS A 20 14.12 -24.44 -15.80
C LYS A 20 12.90 -24.21 -16.72
N PRO A 21 13.10 -23.52 -17.85
CA PRO A 21 12.00 -23.30 -18.79
C PRO A 21 11.54 -24.66 -19.35
N ASP A 22 10.22 -24.88 -19.29
CA ASP A 22 9.54 -26.01 -19.89
C ASP A 22 9.63 -25.88 -21.42
N ARG A 23 10.15 -26.90 -22.10
CA ARG A 23 10.43 -26.87 -23.54
C ARG A 23 9.16 -26.93 -24.42
N ASP A 24 8.01 -27.17 -23.83
CA ASP A 24 6.73 -27.38 -24.56
C ASP A 24 5.67 -26.30 -24.30
N ALA A 25 6.05 -25.19 -23.67
CA ALA A 25 5.13 -24.05 -23.50
C ALA A 25 5.03 -23.25 -24.82
N PRO A 26 3.82 -22.90 -25.27
CA PRO A 26 3.66 -22.00 -26.41
C PRO A 26 4.33 -20.65 -26.11
N PRO A 27 4.87 -19.95 -27.14
CA PRO A 27 5.59 -18.72 -26.94
C PRO A 27 4.70 -17.71 -26.20
N ALA A 28 5.12 -17.30 -25.02
CA ALA A 28 4.47 -16.26 -24.27
C ALA A 28 4.47 -14.99 -25.14
N ILE A 29 3.28 -14.48 -25.42
CA ILE A 29 3.09 -13.16 -26.02
C ILE A 29 3.67 -12.17 -25.01
N GLN A 30 4.89 -11.71 -25.27
CA GLN A 30 5.47 -10.61 -24.53
C GLN A 30 4.57 -9.40 -24.81
N PRO A 31 3.98 -8.76 -23.79
CA PRO A 31 3.39 -7.46 -23.99
C PRO A 31 4.53 -6.54 -24.44
N GLN A 32 4.53 -6.13 -25.70
CA GLN A 32 5.37 -5.04 -26.16
C GLN A 32 5.00 -3.86 -25.27
N ALA A 33 5.89 -3.47 -24.38
CA ALA A 33 5.78 -2.19 -23.72
C ALA A 33 5.58 -1.14 -24.81
N PRO A 34 4.53 -0.31 -24.73
CA PRO A 34 4.35 0.76 -25.69
C PRO A 34 5.66 1.56 -25.68
N ALA A 35 6.30 1.65 -26.84
CA ALA A 35 7.43 2.55 -27.01
C ALA A 35 6.97 3.91 -26.53
N LEU A 36 7.49 4.38 -25.41
CA LEU A 36 7.30 5.73 -24.91
C LEU A 36 7.84 6.64 -26.00
N GLN A 37 6.96 7.05 -26.91
CA GLN A 37 7.24 8.18 -27.78
C GLN A 37 7.49 9.35 -26.84
N ALA A 38 8.71 9.83 -26.83
CA ALA A 38 9.07 11.05 -26.11
C ALA A 38 8.03 12.13 -26.47
N PRO A 39 7.43 12.82 -25.50
CA PRO A 39 6.50 13.88 -25.79
C PRO A 39 7.21 14.93 -26.64
N GLN A 40 6.77 15.07 -27.87
CA GLN A 40 7.18 16.17 -28.76
C GLN A 40 6.49 17.43 -28.25
N GLY A 41 7.11 18.14 -27.37
CA GLY A 41 6.58 19.39 -26.84
C GLY A 41 7.48 19.94 -25.74
N GLY A 42 8.39 20.85 -26.12
CA GLY A 42 9.01 21.76 -25.16
C GLY A 42 10.20 21.24 -24.34
N PHE A 43 10.87 20.18 -24.77
CA PHE A 43 12.21 19.93 -24.27
C PHE A 43 13.14 21.01 -24.81
N ILE A 44 13.64 21.87 -23.94
CA ILE A 44 14.90 22.52 -24.22
C ILE A 44 15.89 21.39 -24.43
N THR A 45 16.21 21.09 -25.67
CA THR A 45 17.27 20.18 -26.03
C THR A 45 18.57 20.77 -25.48
N THR A 46 18.90 20.43 -24.22
CA THR A 46 20.29 20.43 -23.85
C THR A 46 20.92 19.47 -24.85
N THR A 47 21.68 20.04 -25.79
CA THR A 47 22.34 19.23 -26.80
C THR A 47 23.05 18.06 -26.09
N PRO A 48 23.12 16.85 -26.68
CA PRO A 48 23.79 15.72 -26.07
C PRO A 48 25.19 16.06 -25.54
N ASN A 49 25.86 17.03 -26.17
CA ASN A 49 27.15 17.57 -25.75
C ASN A 49 27.09 18.34 -24.42
N GLN A 50 25.99 19.06 -24.08
CA GLN A 50 25.86 19.74 -22.78
C GLN A 50 25.60 18.75 -21.66
N ALA A 51 24.77 17.72 -21.88
CA ALA A 51 24.52 16.67 -20.89
C ALA A 51 25.80 15.84 -20.61
N VAL A 52 26.62 15.58 -21.64
CA VAL A 52 27.91 14.90 -21.52
C VAL A 52 28.94 15.81 -20.83
N ALA A 53 28.90 17.11 -21.07
CA ALA A 53 29.78 18.08 -20.41
C ALA A 53 29.47 18.17 -18.91
N VAL A 54 28.19 18.24 -18.51
CA VAL A 54 27.76 18.26 -17.09
C VAL A 54 28.20 16.97 -16.36
N SER A 55 28.20 15.84 -17.03
CA SER A 55 28.64 14.55 -16.46
C SER A 55 30.16 14.50 -16.16
N ARG A 56 30.96 15.37 -16.78
CA ARG A 56 32.43 15.40 -16.62
C ARG A 56 32.94 16.51 -15.70
N THR A 57 32.07 17.43 -15.27
CA THR A 57 32.44 18.55 -14.41
C THR A 57 32.58 18.16 -12.95
N LYS A 58 33.40 18.91 -12.19
CA LYS A 58 33.54 18.76 -10.74
C LYS A 58 32.19 19.02 -10.06
N ALA A 59 31.98 18.48 -8.85
CA ALA A 59 30.72 18.65 -8.11
C ALA A 59 30.28 20.12 -7.99
N THR A 60 31.22 21.03 -7.83
CA THR A 60 30.99 22.50 -7.76
C THR A 60 30.37 23.05 -9.04
N ASP A 61 30.83 22.55 -10.22
CA ASP A 61 30.37 23.05 -11.52
C ASP A 61 28.96 22.53 -11.83
N ARG A 62 28.60 21.30 -11.38
CA ARG A 62 27.23 20.75 -11.49
C ARG A 62 26.23 21.57 -10.68
N TYR A 63 26.58 21.89 -9.43
CA TYR A 63 25.75 22.72 -8.59
C TYR A 63 25.55 24.10 -9.21
N GLN A 64 26.62 24.75 -9.68
CA GLN A 64 26.56 26.06 -10.29
C GLN A 64 25.70 26.05 -11.56
N PHE A 65 25.76 24.99 -12.36
CA PHE A 65 24.91 24.81 -13.53
C PHE A 65 23.42 24.81 -13.11
N TRP A 66 23.03 23.94 -12.18
CA TRP A 66 21.63 23.83 -11.74
C TRP A 66 21.15 25.05 -10.97
N TRP A 67 22.02 25.68 -10.22
CA TRP A 67 21.71 26.95 -9.55
C TRP A 67 21.38 28.05 -10.58
N ASN A 68 22.20 28.22 -11.63
CA ASN A 68 21.95 29.17 -12.71
C ASN A 68 20.67 28.81 -13.49
N TYR A 69 20.44 27.53 -13.75
CA TYR A 69 19.24 27.05 -14.44
C TYR A 69 17.96 27.46 -13.69
N TYR A 70 17.87 27.10 -12.41
CA TYR A 70 16.68 27.39 -11.60
C TYR A 70 16.51 28.85 -11.22
N ARG A 71 17.52 29.70 -11.38
CA ARG A 71 17.36 31.13 -11.24
C ARG A 71 16.37 31.73 -12.24
N THR A 72 16.22 31.11 -13.41
CA THR A 72 15.39 31.59 -14.52
C THR A 72 14.32 30.60 -14.98
N HIS A 73 14.35 29.37 -14.49
CA HIS A 73 13.43 28.30 -14.89
C HIS A 73 12.76 27.74 -13.65
N GLU A 74 11.48 27.99 -13.52
CA GLU A 74 10.65 27.36 -12.50
C GLU A 74 10.09 26.05 -13.07
N GLU A 75 10.24 24.97 -12.32
CA GLU A 75 9.67 23.66 -12.68
C GLU A 75 8.58 23.29 -11.67
N SER A 76 7.58 22.54 -12.13
CA SER A 76 6.61 21.96 -11.22
C SER A 76 7.24 20.87 -10.34
N SER A 77 6.66 20.64 -9.16
CA SER A 77 7.10 19.54 -8.28
C SER A 77 7.05 18.18 -8.99
N ALA A 78 6.07 17.97 -9.86
CA ALA A 78 5.91 16.72 -10.63
C ALA A 78 7.08 16.51 -11.61
N ASP A 79 7.43 17.54 -12.39
CA ASP A 79 8.52 17.47 -13.36
C ASP A 79 9.88 17.28 -12.67
N LEU A 80 10.08 17.99 -11.55
CA LEU A 80 11.27 17.80 -10.71
C LEU A 80 11.36 16.38 -10.17
N LYS A 81 10.24 15.81 -9.71
CA LYS A 81 10.19 14.45 -9.17
C LYS A 81 10.51 13.41 -10.24
N GLU A 82 9.97 13.58 -11.45
CA GLU A 82 10.30 12.71 -12.59
C GLU A 82 11.79 12.76 -12.91
N LYS A 83 12.36 13.97 -13.00
CA LYS A 83 13.80 14.19 -13.23
C LYS A 83 14.67 13.52 -12.17
N VAL A 84 14.35 13.73 -10.88
CA VAL A 84 15.06 13.13 -9.75
C VAL A 84 14.94 11.60 -9.78
N THR A 85 13.74 11.08 -10.08
CA THR A 85 13.52 9.63 -10.20
C THR A 85 14.37 9.03 -11.30
N LEU A 86 14.42 9.65 -12.48
CA LEU A 86 15.24 9.20 -13.60
C LEU A 86 16.75 9.21 -13.26
N LEU A 87 17.20 10.24 -12.57
CA LEU A 87 18.59 10.33 -12.12
C LEU A 87 18.93 9.26 -11.08
N ASN A 88 18.02 8.99 -10.14
CA ASN A 88 18.16 7.95 -9.12
C ASN A 88 18.23 6.54 -9.74
N VAL A 89 17.32 6.20 -10.67
CA VAL A 89 17.33 4.92 -11.40
C VAL A 89 18.67 4.73 -12.12
N ASN A 90 19.23 5.79 -12.67
CA ASN A 90 20.54 5.78 -13.34
C ASN A 90 21.74 5.90 -12.37
N ARG A 91 21.50 5.87 -11.05
CA ARG A 91 22.50 6.00 -9.98
C ARG A 91 23.37 7.26 -10.09
N LYS A 92 22.83 8.34 -10.65
CA LYS A 92 23.50 9.64 -10.79
C LYS A 92 23.30 10.51 -9.55
N PHE A 93 23.66 10.00 -8.38
CA PHE A 93 23.38 10.66 -7.09
C PHE A 93 24.00 12.05 -6.95
N GLN A 94 25.16 12.30 -7.59
CA GLN A 94 25.76 13.63 -7.63
C GLN A 94 24.90 14.64 -8.40
N ASP A 95 24.25 14.20 -9.49
CA ASP A 95 23.36 15.04 -10.26
C ASP A 95 22.04 15.26 -9.49
N VAL A 96 21.50 14.22 -8.80
CA VAL A 96 20.34 14.36 -7.89
C VAL A 96 20.62 15.43 -6.83
N HIS A 97 21.77 15.35 -6.15
CA HIS A 97 22.18 16.31 -5.13
C HIS A 97 22.23 17.73 -5.71
N ALA A 98 22.89 17.92 -6.86
CA ALA A 98 23.04 19.23 -7.48
C ALA A 98 21.72 19.83 -7.96
N VAL A 99 20.83 19.00 -8.56
CA VAL A 99 19.49 19.42 -9.00
C VAL A 99 18.66 19.90 -7.82
N LEU A 100 18.54 19.05 -6.78
CA LEU A 100 17.73 19.38 -5.61
C LEU A 100 18.27 20.59 -4.85
N LEU A 101 19.57 20.66 -4.64
CA LEU A 101 20.20 21.80 -3.96
C LEU A 101 20.00 23.10 -4.76
N GLY A 102 20.16 23.06 -6.10
CA GLY A 102 19.91 24.18 -6.99
C GLY A 102 18.46 24.65 -6.95
N TYR A 103 17.50 23.72 -7.03
CA TYR A 103 16.08 24.03 -6.95
C TYR A 103 15.69 24.61 -5.57
N LEU A 104 16.06 23.94 -4.49
CA LEU A 104 15.73 24.35 -3.13
C LEU A 104 16.35 25.70 -2.75
N THR A 105 17.50 26.07 -3.31
CA THR A 105 18.09 27.38 -3.06
C THR A 105 17.18 28.52 -3.53
N HIS A 106 16.44 28.33 -4.61
CA HIS A 106 15.53 29.35 -5.15
C HIS A 106 14.10 29.21 -4.65
N TYR A 107 13.60 27.99 -4.45
CA TYR A 107 12.18 27.69 -4.24
C TYR A 107 11.84 27.04 -2.90
N ALA A 108 12.80 26.91 -1.95
CA ALA A 108 12.55 26.28 -0.65
C ALA A 108 11.39 26.89 0.14
N LYS A 109 11.17 28.21 0.01
CA LYS A 109 10.11 28.91 0.74
C LYS A 109 8.72 28.76 0.13
N THR A 110 8.65 28.59 -1.18
CA THR A 110 7.40 28.65 -1.94
C THR A 110 6.90 27.29 -2.44
N HIS A 111 7.80 26.42 -2.88
CA HIS A 111 7.43 25.19 -3.60
C HIS A 111 8.12 23.92 -3.08
N SER A 112 8.73 23.96 -1.88
CA SER A 112 9.38 22.76 -1.35
C SER A 112 8.40 21.81 -0.69
N GLU A 113 8.57 20.53 -0.99
CA GLU A 113 7.83 19.42 -0.43
C GLU A 113 8.75 18.48 0.37
N PRO A 114 8.22 17.69 1.32
CA PRO A 114 9.02 16.78 2.16
C PRO A 114 9.93 15.85 1.34
N TRP A 115 9.41 15.23 0.28
CA TRP A 115 10.14 14.28 -0.57
C TRP A 115 11.44 14.87 -1.18
N MET A 116 11.49 16.18 -1.40
CA MET A 116 12.68 16.83 -1.96
C MET A 116 13.85 16.77 -1.00
N TYR A 117 13.57 16.96 0.28
CA TYR A 117 14.58 16.88 1.34
C TYR A 117 14.94 15.44 1.69
N GLU A 118 13.99 14.49 1.63
CA GLU A 118 14.26 13.05 1.75
C GLU A 118 15.21 12.59 0.62
N ALA A 119 14.90 12.95 -0.62
CA ALA A 119 15.75 12.62 -1.75
C ALA A 119 17.12 13.32 -1.70
N LEU A 120 17.19 14.54 -1.15
CA LEU A 120 18.44 15.24 -0.91
C LEU A 120 19.28 14.53 0.16
N ALA A 121 18.69 14.13 1.27
CA ALA A 121 19.35 13.36 2.33
C ALA A 121 19.96 12.08 1.78
N LEU A 122 19.17 11.31 1.05
CA LEU A 122 19.64 10.08 0.37
C LEU A 122 20.78 10.36 -0.62
N ALA A 123 20.66 11.41 -1.43
CA ALA A 123 21.71 11.78 -2.39
C ALA A 123 23.00 12.19 -1.70
N ILE A 124 22.95 12.91 -0.59
CA ILE A 124 24.12 13.26 0.24
C ILE A 124 24.78 11.99 0.75
N GLU A 125 24.01 11.06 1.33
CA GLU A 125 24.52 9.80 1.87
C GLU A 125 25.17 8.93 0.77
N MET A 126 24.49 8.75 -0.35
CA MET A 126 25.02 7.96 -1.49
C MET A 126 26.28 8.57 -2.11
N ASN A 127 26.47 9.87 -1.96
CA ASN A 127 27.70 10.59 -2.35
C ASN A 127 28.76 10.60 -1.24
N LYS A 128 28.55 9.87 -0.13
CA LYS A 128 29.43 9.85 1.05
C LYS A 128 29.63 11.24 1.66
N GLY A 129 28.56 12.04 1.65
CA GLY A 129 28.52 13.34 2.35
C GLY A 129 28.54 13.19 3.86
N ASP A 130 28.63 14.32 4.54
CA ASP A 130 28.70 14.30 6.00
C ASP A 130 27.33 14.11 6.66
N ASP A 131 27.36 13.48 7.83
CA ASP A 131 26.19 13.14 8.63
C ASP A 131 25.37 14.39 9.06
N LYS A 132 26.02 15.53 9.26
CA LYS A 132 25.33 16.76 9.65
C LYS A 132 24.43 17.28 8.52
N SER A 133 24.92 17.18 7.28
CA SER A 133 24.14 17.57 6.10
C SER A 133 22.95 16.64 5.88
N VAL A 134 23.09 15.32 6.11
CA VAL A 134 21.98 14.35 6.06
C VAL A 134 20.94 14.70 7.12
N ARG A 135 21.37 14.88 8.37
CA ARG A 135 20.47 15.27 9.49
C ARG A 135 19.75 16.59 9.23
N LEU A 136 20.45 17.59 8.68
CA LEU A 136 19.84 18.86 8.35
C LEU A 136 18.76 18.72 7.26
N ALA A 137 19.04 17.93 6.22
CA ALA A 137 18.05 17.66 5.19
C ALA A 137 16.82 16.94 5.76
N LEU A 138 17.01 15.90 6.59
CA LEU A 138 15.91 15.18 7.24
C LEU A 138 15.13 16.09 8.22
N LYS A 139 15.77 17.02 8.90
CA LYS A 139 15.07 18.00 9.72
C LYS A 139 14.15 18.89 8.86
N TYR A 140 14.63 19.42 7.73
CA TYR A 140 13.76 20.17 6.82
C TYR A 140 12.65 19.33 6.23
N ALA A 141 12.90 18.03 5.94
CA ALA A 141 11.85 17.11 5.53
C ALA A 141 10.76 16.99 6.61
N ALA A 142 11.15 16.85 7.88
CA ALA A 142 10.24 16.76 9.01
C ALA A 142 9.41 18.04 9.19
N ASP A 143 10.04 19.20 9.19
CA ASP A 143 9.36 20.50 9.28
C ASP A 143 8.31 20.67 8.17
N LYS A 144 8.63 20.21 6.94
CA LYS A 144 7.71 20.27 5.80
C LYS A 144 6.61 19.21 5.86
N ALA A 145 6.91 18.01 6.34
CA ALA A 145 5.91 16.94 6.52
C ALA A 145 4.87 17.37 7.57
N GLU A 146 5.33 17.90 8.71
CA GLU A 146 4.47 18.42 9.75
C GLU A 146 3.58 19.56 9.22
N ALA A 147 4.15 20.55 8.54
CA ALA A 147 3.41 21.66 7.95
C ALA A 147 2.41 21.23 6.85
N SER A 148 2.68 20.14 6.13
CA SER A 148 1.78 19.63 5.11
C SER A 148 0.57 18.86 5.67
N HIS A 149 0.70 18.35 6.90
CA HIS A 149 -0.27 17.45 7.52
C HIS A 149 -0.65 16.22 6.67
N ASN A 150 0.16 15.88 5.67
CA ASN A 150 -0.10 14.74 4.78
C ASN A 150 0.38 13.44 5.44
N PRO A 151 -0.50 12.48 5.75
CA PRO A 151 -0.12 11.27 6.47
C PRO A 151 0.92 10.42 5.74
N ASN A 152 0.96 10.45 4.40
CA ASN A 152 1.99 9.73 3.65
C ASN A 152 3.38 10.39 3.81
N ALA A 153 3.44 11.72 3.82
CA ALA A 153 4.68 12.45 4.05
C ALA A 153 5.17 12.28 5.49
N LEU A 154 4.26 12.36 6.47
CA LEU A 154 4.57 12.11 7.88
C LEU A 154 5.21 10.73 8.07
N VAL A 155 4.61 9.69 7.48
CA VAL A 155 5.09 8.31 7.55
C VAL A 155 6.45 8.16 6.87
N SER A 156 6.61 8.69 5.65
CA SER A 156 7.86 8.58 4.87
C SER A 156 9.05 9.20 5.61
N VAL A 157 8.86 10.42 6.13
CA VAL A 157 9.93 11.10 6.86
C VAL A 157 10.23 10.42 8.20
N ALA A 158 9.20 9.96 8.92
CA ALA A 158 9.39 9.22 10.16
C ALA A 158 10.20 7.92 9.94
N ASP A 159 9.91 7.18 8.87
CA ASP A 159 10.66 5.98 8.50
C ASP A 159 12.14 6.30 8.23
N MET A 160 12.42 7.36 7.48
CA MET A 160 13.78 7.84 7.22
C MET A 160 14.51 8.21 8.53
N LEU A 161 13.85 8.91 9.45
CA LEU A 161 14.46 9.27 10.75
C LEU A 161 14.78 8.01 11.57
N LEU A 162 13.89 7.01 11.57
CA LEU A 162 14.11 5.75 12.28
C LEU A 162 15.22 4.91 11.63
N LEU A 163 15.26 4.86 10.31
CA LEU A 163 16.28 4.11 9.56
C LEU A 163 17.69 4.61 9.87
N HIS A 164 17.85 5.92 9.96
CA HIS A 164 19.14 6.56 10.28
C HIS A 164 19.44 6.66 11.79
N GLY A 165 18.47 6.30 12.64
CA GLY A 165 18.62 6.44 14.09
C GLY A 165 18.73 7.90 14.55
N TYR A 166 18.11 8.82 13.82
CA TYR A 166 18.10 10.24 14.12
C TYR A 166 16.79 10.66 14.77
N ASP A 167 16.87 11.60 15.69
CA ASP A 167 15.74 12.35 16.24
C ASP A 167 14.44 11.50 16.45
N TYR A 168 14.53 10.53 17.35
CA TYR A 168 13.40 9.67 17.71
C TYR A 168 12.20 10.44 18.27
N GLU A 169 12.43 11.61 18.87
CA GLU A 169 11.34 12.47 19.36
C GLU A 169 10.52 13.03 18.20
N THR A 170 11.17 13.61 17.19
CA THR A 170 10.49 14.09 15.99
C THR A 170 9.83 12.92 15.24
N ALA A 171 10.50 11.78 15.07
CA ALA A 171 9.90 10.61 14.46
C ALA A 171 8.61 10.18 15.20
N GLY A 172 8.63 10.19 16.53
CA GLY A 172 7.45 9.87 17.36
C GLY A 172 6.29 10.81 17.11
N LYS A 173 6.52 12.13 17.06
CA LYS A 173 5.47 13.12 16.76
C LYS A 173 4.82 12.90 15.39
N LEU A 174 5.64 12.68 14.36
CA LEU A 174 5.15 12.43 13.01
C LEU A 174 4.33 11.14 12.92
N ILE A 175 4.77 10.06 13.59
CA ILE A 175 4.06 8.78 13.66
C ILE A 175 2.72 8.96 14.37
N ASP A 176 2.70 9.65 15.50
CA ASP A 176 1.49 9.86 16.30
C ASP A 176 0.46 10.68 15.52
N GLU A 177 0.88 11.75 14.85
CA GLU A 177 0.01 12.54 13.97
C GLU A 177 -0.51 11.70 12.80
N ALA A 178 0.35 10.93 12.11
CA ALA A 178 -0.08 10.06 11.04
C ALA A 178 -1.08 9.01 11.51
N SER A 179 -0.85 8.41 12.68
CA SER A 179 -1.75 7.42 13.30
C SER A 179 -3.14 7.97 13.62
N MET A 180 -3.22 9.25 14.00
CA MET A 180 -4.51 9.91 14.23
C MET A 180 -5.26 10.20 12.92
N LYS A 181 -4.53 10.57 11.87
CA LYS A 181 -5.13 10.91 10.57
C LYS A 181 -5.57 9.68 9.78
N VAL A 182 -4.86 8.57 9.90
CA VAL A 182 -5.14 7.33 9.17
C VAL A 182 -5.14 6.11 10.09
N PRO A 183 -6.08 6.05 11.06
CA PRO A 183 -6.13 5.02 12.10
C PRO A 183 -6.33 3.60 11.54
N HIS A 184 -6.75 3.48 10.27
CA HIS A 184 -6.98 2.20 9.58
C HIS A 184 -5.77 1.70 8.78
N ARG A 185 -4.64 2.38 8.85
CA ARG A 185 -3.41 1.95 8.16
C ARG A 185 -2.45 1.31 9.15
N GLU A 186 -1.85 0.21 8.72
CA GLU A 186 -0.87 -0.54 9.50
C GLU A 186 0.47 0.19 9.65
N VAL A 187 0.91 0.92 8.60
CA VAL A 187 2.28 1.47 8.53
C VAL A 187 2.63 2.39 9.70
N PRO A 188 1.80 3.38 10.10
CA PRO A 188 2.13 4.21 11.26
C PRO A 188 2.28 3.40 12.55
N LEU A 189 1.46 2.34 12.72
CA LEU A 189 1.53 1.47 13.90
C LEU A 189 2.79 0.60 13.89
N LEU A 190 3.18 0.07 12.73
CA LEU A 190 4.44 -0.67 12.56
C LEU A 190 5.66 0.21 12.83
N LEU A 191 5.65 1.47 12.40
CA LEU A 191 6.71 2.43 12.73
C LEU A 191 6.72 2.78 14.22
N SER A 192 5.56 2.86 14.88
CA SER A 192 5.49 3.05 16.33
C SER A 192 6.10 1.87 17.09
N ILE A 193 5.86 0.63 16.63
CA ILE A 193 6.50 -0.58 17.16
C ILE A 193 8.03 -0.53 16.97
N LEU A 194 8.49 -0.13 15.77
CA LEU A 194 9.92 0.02 15.49
C LEU A 194 10.57 1.08 16.39
N LEU A 195 9.92 2.22 16.54
CA LEU A 195 10.38 3.29 17.44
C LEU A 195 10.45 2.79 18.89
N ALA A 196 9.39 2.14 19.39
CA ALA A 196 9.34 1.59 20.74
C ALA A 196 10.48 0.60 21.01
N ARG A 197 10.79 -0.26 20.04
CA ARG A 197 11.93 -1.17 20.13
C ARG A 197 13.26 -0.42 20.19
N ASN A 198 13.46 0.60 19.33
CA ASN A 198 14.71 1.34 19.27
C ASN A 198 14.94 2.19 20.52
N THR A 199 13.87 2.71 21.12
CA THR A 199 13.91 3.52 22.36
C THR A 199 13.74 2.68 23.63
N LYS A 200 13.48 1.38 23.51
CA LYS A 200 13.17 0.45 24.61
C LYS A 200 12.01 0.93 25.48
N ASP A 201 10.96 1.41 24.82
CA ASP A 201 9.75 1.92 25.45
C ASP A 201 8.63 0.86 25.42
N PRO A 202 8.41 0.10 26.53
CA PRO A 202 7.40 -0.94 26.59
C PRO A 202 5.97 -0.40 26.55
N LYS A 203 5.75 0.84 27.03
CA LYS A 203 4.42 1.46 27.00
C LYS A 203 3.99 1.77 25.57
N ARG A 204 4.85 2.46 24.80
CA ARG A 204 4.60 2.71 23.38
C ARG A 204 4.42 1.41 22.59
N MET A 205 5.22 0.38 22.91
CA MET A 205 5.09 -0.95 22.29
C MET A 205 3.71 -1.54 22.54
N ALA A 206 3.27 -1.56 23.80
CA ALA A 206 1.97 -2.11 24.18
C ALA A 206 0.82 -1.36 23.48
N GLU A 207 0.83 -0.03 23.48
CA GLU A 207 -0.19 0.81 22.83
C GLU A 207 -0.24 0.59 21.32
N ALA A 208 0.91 0.51 20.64
CA ALA A 208 0.98 0.30 19.21
C ALA A 208 0.51 -1.10 18.80
N VAL A 209 0.93 -2.12 19.54
CA VAL A 209 0.52 -3.52 19.32
C VAL A 209 -0.98 -3.70 19.56
N ASP A 210 -1.50 -3.13 20.65
CA ASP A 210 -2.90 -3.18 20.98
C ASP A 210 -3.79 -2.57 19.86
N ARG A 211 -3.42 -1.40 19.38
CA ARG A 211 -4.10 -0.75 18.25
C ARG A 211 -3.98 -1.55 16.96
N LEU A 212 -2.79 -2.09 16.66
CA LEU A 212 -2.53 -2.89 15.46
C LEU A 212 -3.37 -4.18 15.48
N LEU A 213 -3.37 -4.90 16.60
CA LEU A 213 -4.08 -6.18 16.74
C LEU A 213 -5.57 -6.04 17.03
N SER A 214 -6.07 -4.82 17.25
CA SER A 214 -7.50 -4.54 17.40
C SER A 214 -8.28 -4.53 16.08
N LEU A 215 -7.61 -4.67 14.95
CA LEU A 215 -8.16 -4.65 13.60
C LEU A 215 -7.83 -5.93 12.85
N GLY A 216 -8.71 -6.36 11.96
CA GLY A 216 -8.42 -7.38 10.95
C GLY A 216 -7.68 -6.78 9.74
N TRP A 217 -6.70 -7.51 9.20
CA TRP A 217 -5.83 -7.03 8.11
C TRP A 217 -5.98 -7.92 6.86
N PRO A 218 -6.76 -7.50 5.84
CA PRO A 218 -6.92 -8.28 4.61
C PRO A 218 -5.58 -8.62 3.94
N GLY A 219 -5.41 -9.90 3.60
CA GLY A 219 -4.21 -10.38 2.88
C GLY A 219 -2.91 -10.44 3.69
N GLY A 220 -2.91 -10.05 4.97
CA GLY A 220 -1.68 -9.99 5.76
C GLY A 220 -1.85 -10.15 7.29
N ASP A 221 -3.02 -10.57 7.76
CA ASP A 221 -3.33 -10.61 9.21
C ASP A 221 -2.33 -11.45 10.00
N GLU A 222 -2.05 -12.67 9.55
CA GLU A 222 -1.13 -13.57 10.25
C GLU A 222 0.31 -13.06 10.25
N GLN A 223 0.76 -12.46 9.13
CA GLN A 223 2.08 -11.86 9.02
C GLN A 223 2.24 -10.67 9.96
N ILE A 224 1.22 -9.84 10.08
CA ILE A 224 1.20 -8.67 10.97
C ILE A 224 1.22 -9.13 12.43
N ARG A 225 0.40 -10.12 12.81
CA ARG A 225 0.38 -10.72 14.15
C ARG A 225 1.72 -11.33 14.52
N SER A 226 2.27 -12.17 13.65
CA SER A 226 3.58 -12.80 13.84
C SER A 226 4.69 -11.75 13.96
N HIS A 227 4.66 -10.70 13.15
CA HIS A 227 5.62 -9.60 13.25
C HIS A 227 5.50 -8.87 14.60
N ALA A 228 4.29 -8.49 15.00
CA ALA A 228 4.06 -7.80 16.28
C ALA A 228 4.57 -8.65 17.46
N ARG A 229 4.21 -9.93 17.51
CA ARG A 229 4.68 -10.87 18.53
C ARG A 229 6.21 -10.90 18.61
N LYS A 230 6.87 -11.09 17.47
CA LYS A 230 8.34 -11.11 17.40
C LYS A 230 8.98 -9.83 17.93
N GLN A 231 8.40 -8.65 17.61
CA GLN A 231 8.94 -7.37 18.10
C GLN A 231 8.77 -7.22 19.62
N VAL A 232 7.62 -7.62 20.16
CA VAL A 232 7.37 -7.63 21.62
C VAL A 232 8.33 -8.56 22.34
N GLU A 233 8.49 -9.80 21.87
CA GLU A 233 9.41 -10.77 22.46
C GLU A 233 10.86 -10.27 22.45
N GLN A 234 11.29 -9.63 21.36
CA GLN A 234 12.62 -9.03 21.27
C GLN A 234 12.80 -7.89 22.28
N LEU A 235 11.80 -7.01 22.42
CA LEU A 235 11.87 -5.94 23.42
C LEU A 235 11.84 -6.50 24.85
N ALA A 236 10.95 -7.44 25.14
CA ALA A 236 10.87 -8.08 26.45
C ALA A 236 12.21 -8.72 26.85
N LYS A 237 12.86 -9.41 25.92
CA LYS A 237 14.21 -9.97 26.13
C LYS A 237 15.23 -8.87 26.45
N ALA A 238 15.24 -7.77 25.69
CA ALA A 238 16.16 -6.66 25.94
C ALA A 238 15.91 -5.99 27.30
N LEU A 239 14.64 -5.86 27.71
CA LEU A 239 14.28 -5.34 29.04
C LEU A 239 14.76 -6.28 30.17
N HIS A 240 14.62 -7.59 30.00
CA HIS A 240 15.17 -8.56 30.95
C HIS A 240 16.69 -8.44 31.11
N GLU A 241 17.42 -8.33 30.01
CA GLU A 241 18.88 -8.12 29.98
C GLU A 241 19.30 -6.83 30.70
N GLU A 242 18.43 -5.82 30.74
CA GLU A 242 18.64 -4.55 31.47
C GLU A 242 18.16 -4.59 32.93
N GLY A 243 17.65 -5.71 33.42
CA GLY A 243 17.10 -5.83 34.78
C GLY A 243 15.68 -5.24 34.95
N ARG A 244 14.98 -4.94 33.86
CA ARG A 244 13.60 -4.41 33.83
C ARG A 244 12.57 -5.55 33.66
N ALA A 245 12.72 -6.63 34.43
CA ALA A 245 11.94 -7.84 34.26
C ALA A 245 10.42 -7.62 34.44
N ALA A 246 10.00 -6.81 35.40
CA ALA A 246 8.58 -6.52 35.64
C ALA A 246 7.91 -5.82 34.43
N GLU A 247 8.63 -4.95 33.74
CA GLU A 247 8.13 -4.30 32.53
C GLU A 247 8.04 -5.29 31.37
N ALA A 248 8.99 -6.21 31.25
CA ALA A 248 8.97 -7.27 30.24
C ALA A 248 7.77 -8.21 30.44
N GLU A 249 7.52 -8.64 31.66
CA GLU A 249 6.37 -9.52 32.00
C GLU A 249 5.04 -8.81 31.73
N THR A 250 4.92 -7.54 32.12
CA THR A 250 3.74 -6.72 31.83
C THR A 250 3.50 -6.61 30.31
N LEU A 251 4.55 -6.37 29.54
CA LEU A 251 4.47 -6.27 28.09
C LEU A 251 4.02 -7.59 27.44
N LEU A 252 4.53 -8.72 27.89
CA LEU A 252 4.12 -10.05 27.39
C LEU A 252 2.67 -10.39 27.76
N ALA A 253 2.22 -10.02 28.95
CA ALA A 253 0.82 -10.16 29.34
C ALA A 253 -0.11 -9.32 28.45
N HIS A 254 0.28 -8.07 28.15
CA HIS A 254 -0.43 -7.21 27.19
C HIS A 254 -0.51 -7.81 25.78
N LEU A 255 0.57 -8.42 25.30
CA LEU A 255 0.57 -9.11 24.01
C LEU A 255 -0.48 -10.21 23.98
N THR A 256 -0.50 -11.08 25.03
CA THR A 256 -1.46 -12.19 25.13
C THR A 256 -2.92 -11.67 25.06
N GLU A 257 -3.22 -10.59 25.75
CA GLU A 257 -4.53 -9.96 25.71
C GLU A 257 -4.86 -9.37 24.33
N SER A 258 -3.89 -8.70 23.71
CA SER A 258 -4.06 -8.07 22.39
C SER A 258 -4.22 -9.07 21.25
N GLU A 259 -3.64 -10.27 21.37
CA GLU A 259 -3.76 -11.35 20.39
C GLU A 259 -5.10 -12.05 20.39
N SER A 260 -5.88 -11.97 21.49
CA SER A 260 -7.21 -12.55 21.56
C SER A 260 -8.16 -11.91 20.53
N ARG A 261 -9.13 -12.71 20.04
CA ARG A 261 -10.11 -12.28 19.06
C ARG A 261 -11.52 -12.52 19.55
N ASP A 262 -12.41 -11.52 19.40
CA ASP A 262 -13.78 -11.67 19.83
C ASP A 262 -14.59 -12.55 18.88
N VAL A 263 -14.31 -12.46 17.55
CA VAL A 263 -14.95 -13.30 16.53
C VAL A 263 -13.91 -13.76 15.52
N PHE A 264 -13.87 -15.08 15.32
CA PHE A 264 -13.12 -15.73 14.25
C PHE A 264 -14.05 -16.71 13.52
N ILE A 265 -14.11 -16.60 12.20
CA ILE A 265 -14.96 -17.44 11.36
C ILE A 265 -14.11 -17.99 10.22
N ARG A 266 -14.08 -19.31 10.09
CA ARG A 266 -13.35 -20.02 9.03
C ARG A 266 -14.31 -20.91 8.26
N LEU A 267 -14.35 -20.75 6.95
CA LEU A 267 -15.04 -21.61 6.02
C LEU A 267 -14.01 -22.42 5.24
N THR A 268 -14.12 -23.76 5.26
CA THR A 268 -13.25 -24.64 4.49
C THR A 268 -14.11 -25.61 3.67
N TRP A 269 -13.66 -25.98 2.48
CA TRP A 269 -14.37 -26.92 1.60
C TRP A 269 -13.38 -27.77 0.81
N LEU A 270 -13.92 -28.83 0.19
CA LEU A 270 -13.19 -29.69 -0.76
C LEU A 270 -13.81 -29.54 -2.16
N GLY A 271 -13.02 -29.79 -3.20
CA GLY A 271 -13.50 -29.73 -4.59
C GLY A 271 -13.01 -28.47 -5.34
N ASP A 272 -13.29 -28.41 -6.63
CA ASP A 272 -12.91 -27.30 -7.51
C ASP A 272 -14.01 -26.23 -7.52
N ALA A 273 -14.09 -25.49 -6.45
CA ALA A 273 -15.04 -24.41 -6.27
C ALA A 273 -14.43 -23.27 -5.46
N GLY A 274 -14.93 -22.04 -5.66
CA GLY A 274 -14.57 -20.86 -4.91
C GLY A 274 -15.79 -20.34 -4.14
N PHE A 275 -15.63 -20.22 -2.81
CA PHE A 275 -16.62 -19.63 -1.94
C PHE A 275 -16.02 -18.47 -1.15
N GLY A 276 -16.81 -17.41 -1.00
CA GLY A 276 -16.47 -16.24 -0.20
C GLY A 276 -17.34 -16.12 1.03
N LEU A 277 -16.80 -15.50 2.08
CA LEU A 277 -17.57 -15.07 3.23
C LEU A 277 -18.07 -13.64 3.02
N ALA A 278 -19.33 -13.40 3.37
CA ALA A 278 -19.87 -12.08 3.62
C ALA A 278 -20.43 -12.07 5.05
N VAL A 279 -19.90 -11.19 5.90
CA VAL A 279 -20.31 -11.12 7.30
C VAL A 279 -20.90 -9.73 7.57
N ASP A 280 -22.19 -9.74 7.90
CA ASP A 280 -22.88 -8.52 8.35
C ASP A 280 -22.66 -8.36 9.86
N GLU A 281 -22.08 -7.23 10.24
CA GLU A 281 -21.78 -6.87 11.63
C GLU A 281 -22.98 -6.18 12.30
N PRO A 282 -23.11 -6.20 13.64
CA PRO A 282 -24.31 -5.71 14.35
C PRO A 282 -24.71 -4.27 14.04
N LEU A 283 -23.76 -3.41 13.68
CA LEU A 283 -24.02 -2.00 13.37
C LEU A 283 -24.23 -1.74 11.86
N GLY A 284 -24.44 -2.79 11.06
CA GLY A 284 -24.86 -2.69 9.67
C GLY A 284 -23.73 -2.59 8.65
N ALA A 285 -22.46 -2.77 9.03
CA ALA A 285 -21.37 -2.91 8.06
C ALA A 285 -21.25 -4.36 7.59
N THR A 286 -20.80 -4.55 6.35
CA THR A 286 -20.56 -5.87 5.77
C THR A 286 -19.11 -6.01 5.32
N ALA A 287 -18.39 -7.00 5.87
CA ALA A 287 -17.11 -7.45 5.34
C ALA A 287 -17.34 -8.53 4.28
N ARG A 288 -16.75 -8.35 3.10
CA ARG A 288 -16.81 -9.30 1.97
C ARG A 288 -15.65 -9.04 1.00
N PHE A 289 -15.48 -9.91 0.01
CA PHE A 289 -14.41 -9.78 -0.99
C PHE A 289 -14.16 -8.35 -1.51
N GLN A 290 -15.21 -7.65 -1.98
CA GLN A 290 -15.06 -6.31 -2.57
C GLN A 290 -14.79 -5.21 -1.53
N THR A 291 -15.20 -5.44 -0.28
CA THR A 291 -14.99 -4.54 0.85
C THR A 291 -14.50 -5.37 2.04
N PRO A 292 -13.22 -5.82 1.98
CA PRO A 292 -12.76 -6.86 2.89
C PRO A 292 -12.67 -6.42 4.34
N ARG A 293 -12.59 -5.12 4.62
CA ARG A 293 -12.54 -4.58 5.99
C ARG A 293 -13.65 -3.58 6.23
N THR A 294 -14.25 -3.64 7.43
CA THR A 294 -15.27 -2.71 7.88
C THR A 294 -14.69 -1.55 8.69
N VAL A 295 -15.46 -0.50 8.86
CA VAL A 295 -15.14 0.60 9.79
C VAL A 295 -15.22 0.18 11.25
N PHE A 296 -15.78 -0.99 11.54
CA PHE A 296 -15.87 -1.54 12.89
C PHE A 296 -14.73 -2.51 13.24
N GLY A 297 -13.76 -2.68 12.31
CA GLY A 297 -12.52 -3.41 12.55
C GLY A 297 -12.55 -4.88 12.21
N GLY A 298 -13.69 -5.42 11.79
CA GLY A 298 -13.76 -6.77 11.23
C GLY A 298 -13.25 -6.82 9.79
N ALA A 299 -12.71 -7.98 9.40
CA ALA A 299 -12.19 -8.15 8.05
C ALA A 299 -12.25 -9.59 7.55
N VAL A 300 -12.48 -9.76 6.24
CA VAL A 300 -12.14 -10.98 5.52
C VAL A 300 -10.65 -10.93 5.25
N VAL A 301 -9.88 -11.75 5.95
CA VAL A 301 -8.41 -11.75 5.94
C VAL A 301 -7.81 -12.78 4.99
N LYS A 302 -8.61 -13.79 4.63
CA LYS A 302 -8.26 -14.80 3.64
C LYS A 302 -9.47 -15.11 2.77
N GLU A 303 -9.23 -15.27 1.49
CA GLU A 303 -10.27 -15.56 0.52
C GLU A 303 -10.02 -16.87 -0.19
N GLY A 304 -11.07 -17.67 -0.30
CA GLY A 304 -11.02 -19.00 -0.91
C GLY A 304 -11.03 -19.00 -2.42
N LEU A 305 -10.14 -18.25 -3.06
CA LEU A 305 -9.99 -18.17 -4.50
C LEU A 305 -8.81 -19.02 -5.00
N GLY A 306 -8.95 -19.60 -6.17
CA GLY A 306 -7.91 -20.42 -6.78
C GLY A 306 -7.64 -21.71 -6.02
N ASN A 307 -6.40 -21.92 -5.60
CA ASN A 307 -5.99 -23.13 -4.87
C ASN A 307 -6.31 -23.10 -3.37
N ASP A 308 -6.61 -21.92 -2.84
CA ASP A 308 -7.00 -21.76 -1.44
C ASP A 308 -8.47 -22.11 -1.27
N ARG A 309 -8.74 -23.15 -0.48
CA ARG A 309 -10.09 -23.65 -0.20
C ARG A 309 -10.52 -23.28 1.20
N GLU A 310 -10.22 -22.04 1.56
CA GLU A 310 -10.45 -21.50 2.87
C GLU A 310 -10.76 -20.01 2.76
N SER A 311 -11.83 -19.56 3.39
CA SER A 311 -12.16 -18.16 3.57
C SER A 311 -12.22 -17.86 5.06
N VAL A 312 -11.59 -16.77 5.50
CA VAL A 312 -11.47 -16.44 6.93
C VAL A 312 -11.89 -15.01 7.17
N TYR A 313 -12.82 -14.83 8.11
CA TYR A 313 -13.17 -13.53 8.67
C TYR A 313 -12.70 -13.45 10.12
N VAL A 314 -12.20 -12.29 10.51
CA VAL A 314 -11.81 -11.97 11.90
C VAL A 314 -12.39 -10.63 12.32
N CYS A 315 -12.82 -10.54 13.58
CA CYS A 315 -13.09 -9.29 14.26
C CYS A 315 -12.41 -9.33 15.63
N PRO A 316 -11.16 -8.81 15.72
CA PRO A 316 -10.36 -8.93 16.95
C PRO A 316 -11.02 -8.23 18.14
N ARG A 317 -11.61 -7.06 17.93
CA ARG A 317 -12.47 -6.36 18.89
C ARG A 317 -13.79 -6.07 18.22
N SER A 318 -14.85 -6.62 18.77
CA SER A 318 -16.17 -6.58 18.18
C SER A 318 -17.18 -5.83 19.07
N PHE A 319 -18.27 -5.37 18.47
CA PHE A 319 -19.45 -4.94 19.19
C PHE A 319 -20.31 -6.14 19.59
N ASP A 320 -21.09 -5.99 20.64
CA ASP A 320 -22.15 -6.95 21.01
C ASP A 320 -23.24 -6.96 19.93
N GLY A 321 -23.85 -8.13 19.71
CA GLY A 321 -24.98 -8.30 18.80
C GLY A 321 -24.83 -9.45 17.82
N ASP A 322 -25.65 -9.44 16.76
CA ASP A 322 -25.74 -10.51 15.79
C ASP A 322 -24.78 -10.32 14.62
N TYR A 323 -23.96 -11.34 14.40
CA TYR A 323 -23.11 -11.47 13.22
C TYR A 323 -23.77 -12.43 12.24
N THR A 324 -24.22 -11.93 11.09
CA THR A 324 -24.88 -12.76 10.07
C THR A 324 -23.87 -13.18 9.03
N ILE A 325 -23.57 -14.47 8.98
CA ILE A 325 -22.61 -15.09 8.08
C ILE A 325 -23.35 -15.57 6.84
N ARG A 326 -22.96 -15.07 5.68
CA ARG A 326 -23.42 -15.53 4.37
C ARG A 326 -22.26 -16.14 3.61
N VAL A 327 -22.54 -17.20 2.87
CA VAL A 327 -21.55 -17.86 2.02
C VAL A 327 -21.95 -17.61 0.57
N ASP A 328 -21.11 -16.95 -0.18
CA ASP A 328 -21.31 -16.64 -1.59
C ASP A 328 -20.54 -17.63 -2.47
N CYS A 329 -21.23 -18.30 -3.38
CA CYS A 329 -20.58 -19.13 -4.39
C CYS A 329 -20.04 -18.22 -5.51
N ILE A 330 -18.73 -18.16 -5.66
CA ILE A 330 -18.04 -17.37 -6.68
C ILE A 330 -17.95 -18.15 -7.98
N TYR A 331 -17.52 -19.40 -7.91
CA TYR A 331 -17.54 -20.35 -9.01
C TYR A 331 -17.66 -21.78 -8.47
N ASN A 332 -18.19 -22.70 -9.29
CA ASN A 332 -18.27 -24.11 -8.98
C ASN A 332 -18.10 -24.92 -10.28
N ASN A 333 -16.95 -25.57 -10.42
CA ASN A 333 -16.61 -26.40 -11.57
C ASN A 333 -16.96 -27.90 -11.36
N GLU A 334 -17.50 -28.26 -10.20
CA GLU A 334 -17.85 -29.64 -9.89
C GLU A 334 -19.11 -30.08 -10.63
N ALA A 335 -19.06 -31.26 -11.22
CA ALA A 335 -20.19 -31.88 -11.92
C ALA A 335 -21.33 -32.34 -10.98
N LYS A 336 -21.06 -32.46 -9.68
CA LYS A 336 -22.02 -32.86 -8.65
C LYS A 336 -22.31 -31.68 -7.72
N PRO A 337 -23.58 -31.29 -7.52
CA PRO A 337 -23.96 -30.11 -6.78
C PRO A 337 -23.87 -30.23 -5.25
N ALA A 338 -23.48 -31.37 -4.71
CA ALA A 338 -23.43 -31.59 -3.25
C ALA A 338 -22.01 -31.44 -2.71
N LEU A 339 -21.51 -30.20 -2.73
CA LEU A 339 -20.34 -29.85 -1.91
C LEU A 339 -20.79 -29.52 -0.50
N GLU A 340 -20.01 -29.95 0.46
CA GLU A 340 -20.17 -29.56 1.85
C GLU A 340 -18.97 -28.69 2.25
N ALA A 341 -19.25 -27.66 3.04
CA ALA A 341 -18.23 -26.85 3.70
C ALA A 341 -18.30 -27.02 5.21
N THR A 342 -17.15 -26.93 5.84
CA THR A 342 -17.04 -26.82 7.29
C THR A 342 -16.92 -25.35 7.66
N LEU A 343 -17.89 -24.87 8.44
CA LEU A 343 -17.88 -23.54 9.05
C LEU A 343 -17.46 -23.68 10.50
N GLU A 344 -16.29 -23.20 10.82
CA GLU A 344 -15.78 -23.08 12.18
C GLU A 344 -16.01 -21.66 12.68
N ILE A 345 -16.61 -21.53 13.86
CA ILE A 345 -16.91 -20.25 14.51
C ILE A 345 -16.26 -20.30 15.90
N ILE A 346 -15.40 -19.34 16.18
CA ILE A 346 -14.79 -19.22 17.50
C ILE A 346 -15.14 -17.80 18.02
N THR A 347 -15.75 -17.75 19.19
CA THR A 347 -15.98 -16.51 19.89
C THR A 347 -15.06 -16.41 21.09
N HIS A 348 -14.58 -15.21 21.43
CA HIS A 348 -13.66 -14.93 22.52
C HIS A 348 -12.37 -15.78 22.49
N GLU A 349 -11.84 -16.02 21.28
CA GLU A 349 -10.61 -16.81 21.08
C GLU A 349 -9.45 -16.27 21.91
N GLY A 350 -8.72 -17.21 22.54
CA GLY A 350 -7.58 -16.89 23.40
C GLY A 350 -7.95 -16.33 24.77
N THR A 351 -9.21 -16.44 25.18
CA THR A 351 -9.69 -16.01 26.50
C THR A 351 -10.34 -17.18 27.27
N PRO A 352 -10.52 -17.06 28.59
CA PRO A 352 -11.26 -18.08 29.35
C PRO A 352 -12.73 -18.26 28.94
N ARG A 353 -13.28 -17.36 28.12
CA ARG A 353 -14.63 -17.42 27.56
C ARG A 353 -14.68 -17.99 26.15
N GLU A 354 -13.58 -18.56 25.67
CA GLU A 354 -13.53 -19.13 24.33
C GLU A 354 -14.62 -20.17 24.13
N HIS A 355 -15.40 -19.98 23.08
CA HIS A 355 -16.40 -20.93 22.64
C HIS A 355 -16.20 -21.25 21.17
N LYS A 356 -16.12 -22.55 20.86
CA LYS A 356 -15.89 -23.07 19.52
C LYS A 356 -17.08 -23.87 19.05
N GLU A 357 -17.63 -23.52 17.88
CA GLU A 357 -18.70 -24.23 17.21
C GLU A 357 -18.24 -24.61 15.80
N THR A 358 -18.62 -25.83 15.38
CA THR A 358 -18.38 -26.31 14.01
C THR A 358 -19.71 -26.73 13.38
N ARG A 359 -20.00 -26.21 12.19
CA ARG A 359 -21.21 -26.56 11.43
C ARG A 359 -20.82 -27.09 10.05
N ILE A 360 -21.51 -28.12 9.57
CA ILE A 360 -21.42 -28.56 8.19
C ILE A 360 -22.50 -27.84 7.42
N ILE A 361 -22.11 -27.15 6.36
CA ILE A 361 -23.01 -26.36 5.51
C ILE A 361 -23.09 -27.01 4.13
N PRO A 362 -24.29 -27.43 3.68
CA PRO A 362 -24.46 -27.89 2.30
C PRO A 362 -24.32 -26.72 1.33
N LEU A 363 -23.34 -26.81 0.42
CA LEU A 363 -23.06 -25.79 -0.57
C LEU A 363 -23.94 -26.01 -1.81
N GLY A 364 -25.16 -25.46 -1.76
CA GLY A 364 -26.12 -25.49 -2.88
C GLY A 364 -26.25 -24.12 -3.56
N ARG A 365 -27.30 -23.99 -4.40
CA ARG A 365 -27.63 -22.72 -5.05
C ARG A 365 -28.07 -21.62 -4.07
N THR A 366 -28.62 -22.02 -2.92
CA THR A 366 -29.07 -21.13 -1.86
C THR A 366 -28.56 -21.67 -0.55
N ILE A 367 -27.71 -20.92 0.12
CA ILE A 367 -27.14 -21.27 1.42
C ILE A 367 -27.83 -20.37 2.46
N ALA A 368 -28.44 -20.99 3.48
CA ALA A 368 -29.08 -20.25 4.54
C ALA A 368 -28.04 -19.48 5.37
N PRO A 369 -28.28 -18.21 5.70
CA PRO A 369 -27.39 -17.45 6.58
C PRO A 369 -27.27 -18.12 7.96
N VAL A 370 -26.08 -18.03 8.52
CA VAL A 370 -25.79 -18.47 9.89
C VAL A 370 -25.67 -17.25 10.77
N VAL A 371 -26.44 -17.19 11.84
CA VAL A 371 -26.40 -16.09 12.80
C VAL A 371 -25.61 -16.52 14.04
N VAL A 372 -24.69 -15.68 14.49
CA VAL A 372 -23.90 -15.82 15.70
C VAL A 372 -24.18 -14.62 16.60
N HIS A 373 -24.75 -14.88 17.76
CA HIS A 373 -24.99 -13.83 18.74
C HIS A 373 -23.75 -13.69 19.65
N LEU A 374 -23.12 -12.51 19.65
CA LEU A 374 -21.98 -12.22 20.49
C LEU A 374 -22.39 -11.32 21.67
N THR A 375 -21.95 -11.68 22.87
CA THR A 375 -22.07 -10.87 24.09
C THR A 375 -20.70 -10.65 24.70
N GLY A 376 -20.45 -9.47 25.23
CA GLY A 376 -19.18 -9.11 25.87
C GLY A 376 -18.05 -8.81 24.87
N GLY A 377 -18.41 -8.29 23.72
CA GLY A 377 -17.48 -7.74 22.75
C GLY A 377 -16.68 -6.55 23.33
N ARG A 378 -15.41 -6.46 22.98
CA ARG A 378 -14.49 -5.50 23.60
C ARG A 378 -14.50 -4.12 22.93
N ARG A 379 -15.12 -3.95 21.76
CA ARG A 379 -15.23 -2.65 21.10
C ARG A 379 -16.37 -1.84 21.67
N LYS A 380 -16.06 -0.62 22.11
CA LYS A 380 -17.07 0.30 22.67
C LYS A 380 -17.32 1.53 21.79
N GLU A 381 -16.36 1.84 20.90
CA GLU A 381 -16.40 3.03 20.07
C GLU A 381 -16.18 2.67 18.60
N VAL A 382 -16.86 3.40 17.72
CA VAL A 382 -16.68 3.31 16.28
C VAL A 382 -15.34 3.99 15.94
N LEU A 383 -14.53 3.35 15.07
CA LEU A 383 -13.32 3.97 14.58
C LEU A 383 -13.66 5.22 13.75
N PRO A 384 -12.90 6.30 13.87
CA PRO A 384 -13.12 7.47 13.06
C PRO A 384 -12.98 7.12 11.58
N PHE A 385 -14.02 7.44 10.79
CA PHE A 385 -13.98 7.26 9.35
C PHE A 385 -13.14 8.36 8.71
N VAL A 386 -12.04 7.97 8.09
CA VAL A 386 -11.26 8.87 7.23
C VAL A 386 -11.60 8.51 5.78
N ALA A 387 -12.33 9.39 5.12
CA ALA A 387 -12.64 9.21 3.69
C ALA A 387 -11.34 9.08 2.89
N PRO A 388 -11.26 8.13 1.94
CA PRO A 388 -10.13 8.09 1.03
C PRO A 388 -10.03 9.43 0.29
N PRO A 389 -8.82 9.91 -0.01
CA PRO A 389 -8.66 11.13 -0.77
C PRO A 389 -9.42 10.99 -2.09
N THR A 390 -10.25 11.97 -2.40
CA THR A 390 -10.98 12.02 -3.68
C THR A 390 -9.95 11.90 -4.80
N PRO A 391 -10.11 10.94 -5.73
CA PRO A 391 -9.16 10.83 -6.82
C PRO A 391 -9.16 12.18 -7.57
N VAL A 392 -7.99 12.79 -7.64
CA VAL A 392 -7.79 14.00 -8.43
C VAL A 392 -8.09 13.61 -9.88
N THR A 393 -9.23 14.04 -10.40
CA THR A 393 -9.54 13.91 -11.82
C THR A 393 -8.52 14.77 -12.56
N VAL A 394 -7.46 14.12 -13.05
CA VAL A 394 -6.54 14.79 -13.98
C VAL A 394 -7.38 15.19 -15.19
N PRO A 395 -7.50 16.48 -15.53
CA PRO A 395 -8.23 16.88 -16.72
C PRO A 395 -7.62 16.16 -17.91
N VAL A 396 -8.41 15.31 -18.55
CA VAL A 396 -8.00 14.70 -19.81
C VAL A 396 -7.73 15.85 -20.77
N ALA A 397 -6.47 16.04 -21.14
CA ALA A 397 -6.08 17.05 -22.09
C ALA A 397 -6.91 16.84 -23.36
N THR A 398 -7.88 17.72 -23.59
CA THR A 398 -8.67 17.72 -24.83
C THR A 398 -7.69 17.98 -25.95
N LYS A 399 -7.54 16.99 -26.84
CA LYS A 399 -6.75 17.16 -28.08
C LYS A 399 -7.14 18.48 -28.74
N PRO A 400 -6.18 19.34 -29.10
CA PRO A 400 -6.51 20.57 -29.83
C PRO A 400 -7.25 20.19 -31.10
N LYS A 401 -8.43 20.80 -31.29
CA LYS A 401 -9.20 20.68 -32.53
C LYS A 401 -8.29 21.15 -33.66
N SER A 402 -7.92 20.25 -34.56
CA SER A 402 -7.23 20.62 -35.78
C SER A 402 -8.10 21.58 -36.57
N ASN A 403 -7.69 22.84 -36.67
CA ASN A 403 -8.25 23.79 -37.63
C ASN A 403 -7.97 23.25 -39.02
N LYS A 404 -8.98 22.64 -39.65
CA LYS A 404 -8.98 22.45 -41.09
C LYS A 404 -9.26 23.80 -41.72
N GLU A 405 -8.20 24.45 -42.16
CA GLU A 405 -8.29 25.54 -43.13
C GLU A 405 -9.09 25.06 -44.34
N LYS A 406 -10.17 25.78 -44.61
CA LYS A 406 -10.94 25.68 -45.85
C LYS A 406 -10.10 26.28 -46.99
N GLY A 407 -9.33 25.43 -47.65
CA GLY A 407 -8.78 25.72 -48.96
C GLY A 407 -9.86 25.47 -50.03
N SER A 408 -10.45 26.51 -50.52
CA SER A 408 -11.30 26.53 -51.69
C SER A 408 -10.51 26.15 -52.94
N ARG A 409 -10.90 25.09 -53.65
CA ARG A 409 -10.53 24.86 -55.04
C ARG A 409 -11.79 24.51 -55.85
N PRO A 410 -11.92 25.04 -57.09
CA PRO A 410 -13.16 25.00 -57.85
C PRO A 410 -13.36 23.67 -58.58
N SER A 411 -14.65 23.35 -58.79
CA SER A 411 -15.15 22.24 -59.61
C SER A 411 -14.76 22.33 -61.07
N PRO A 412 -14.73 21.19 -61.76
CA PRO A 412 -15.30 21.08 -63.09
C PRO A 412 -16.45 20.07 -63.18
N ARG A 413 -17.41 20.49 -63.82
CA ARG A 413 -18.65 20.15 -64.50
C ARG A 413 -18.73 18.74 -65.13
N ALA A 414 -19.86 18.09 -64.83
CA ALA A 414 -20.77 17.28 -65.61
C ALA A 414 -20.32 16.09 -66.46
N ALA A 415 -20.96 14.95 -66.22
CA ALA A 415 -21.83 14.30 -67.22
C ALA A 415 -22.51 13.03 -66.68
N ASN A 416 -23.82 13.03 -66.74
CA ASN A 416 -24.81 12.01 -67.11
C ASN A 416 -24.43 10.53 -66.97
N ALA A 417 -25.19 9.66 -66.29
CA ALA A 417 -26.43 9.07 -66.84
C ALA A 417 -26.89 7.87 -65.92
N SER A 418 -28.19 7.84 -65.74
CA SER A 418 -29.12 6.69 -65.75
C SER A 418 -29.12 5.71 -64.56
N GLU A 419 -30.21 5.78 -63.82
CA GLU A 419 -30.98 4.70 -63.21
C GLU A 419 -31.34 3.60 -64.25
N PRO A 420 -31.89 2.38 -63.86
CA PRO A 420 -32.94 2.16 -62.87
C PRO A 420 -32.97 0.82 -62.11
N SER A 421 -33.79 0.83 -61.06
CA SER A 421 -34.83 -0.22 -60.73
C SER A 421 -34.48 -1.63 -60.32
N SER A 422 -34.90 -2.08 -59.17
CA SER A 422 -36.06 -2.92 -58.79
C SER A 422 -35.76 -3.73 -57.53
N ALA A 423 -36.53 -3.58 -56.50
CA ALA A 423 -37.63 -4.43 -56.07
C ALA A 423 -37.23 -5.82 -55.53
N GLY A 424 -37.60 -6.08 -54.27
CA GLY A 424 -37.69 -7.46 -53.76
C GLY A 424 -37.86 -7.53 -52.26
N ARG A 425 -39.08 -7.41 -51.84
CA ARG A 425 -39.73 -7.89 -50.61
C ARG A 425 -39.26 -9.27 -50.17
N GLY A 426 -39.29 -9.45 -48.82
CA GLY A 426 -39.25 -10.78 -48.19
C GLY A 426 -39.33 -10.75 -46.69
N GLU A 427 -40.52 -10.51 -46.19
CA GLU A 427 -40.98 -10.72 -44.83
C GLU A 427 -41.17 -12.23 -44.57
N VAL A 428 -40.69 -12.82 -43.47
CA VAL A 428 -41.37 -13.90 -42.80
C VAL A 428 -40.96 -14.04 -41.35
N LYS A 429 -41.92 -13.90 -40.51
CA LYS A 429 -42.22 -14.22 -39.15
C LYS A 429 -41.78 -15.63 -38.67
N ALA A 430 -41.54 -15.73 -37.39
CA ALA A 430 -42.27 -16.49 -36.36
C ALA A 430 -41.38 -17.30 -35.40
N ARG A 431 -41.62 -17.09 -34.14
CA ARG A 431 -41.36 -17.89 -32.91
C ARG A 431 -42.06 -19.27 -32.95
N PRO A 432 -42.07 -20.10 -31.89
CA PRO A 432 -41.18 -20.34 -30.73
C PRO A 432 -41.03 -21.86 -30.40
N ARG A 433 -40.00 -22.18 -29.63
CA ARG A 433 -40.20 -23.10 -28.47
C ARG A 433 -38.98 -23.06 -27.53
#